data_8cf24f48234e3d2ab9b0009c2d4f8315
#
_entry.id   8cf24f48234e3d2ab9b0009c2d4f8315
#
_cell.length_a   1.000
_cell.length_b   1.000
_cell.length_c   1.000
_cell.angle_alpha   90.00
_cell.angle_beta   90.00
_cell.angle_gamma   90.00
#
_symmetry.space_group_name_H-M   'P 1'
#
loop_
_entity.id
_entity.type
_entity.pdbx_description
1 polymer ?
#
loop_
_entity_poly.entity_id
_entity_poly.type
_entity_poly.pdbx_seq_one_letter_code
_entity_poly.pdbx_strand_id
1 'polypeptide(L)'
;MHVQATLRLLVSLLLLLSAGRVLADAAGDIRKLEQERFAAYVQGDVAALDRIFADDLVYFHSNGLSDPKSGVLQSFTSGDLKISRFEAEDLQVREIGNVIVATALVHVELVNKGTAAKFDIRYSALYVNQGGQWRLVHIQNARMPPAKT
;
A
#
# COMPACT_ATOMS: atom_id res chain seq x y z
N MET A 1 26.61 -38.55 -22.74
CA MET A 1 26.23 -37.19 -23.16
C MET A 1 24.74 -36.84 -22.96
N HIS A 2 23.79 -37.78 -22.97
CA HIS A 2 22.35 -37.51 -22.88
C HIS A 2 21.85 -37.15 -21.46
N VAL A 3 22.50 -37.66 -20.39
CA VAL A 3 22.08 -37.45 -19.00
C VAL A 3 22.30 -35.99 -18.53
N GLN A 4 23.37 -35.34 -19.01
CA GLN A 4 23.64 -33.96 -18.64
C GLN A 4 22.72 -32.94 -19.34
N ALA A 5 22.24 -33.26 -20.53
CA ALA A 5 21.31 -32.43 -21.26
C ALA A 5 19.90 -32.45 -20.63
N THR A 6 19.43 -33.63 -20.22
CA THR A 6 18.14 -33.76 -19.52
C THR A 6 18.14 -33.13 -18.15
N LEU A 7 19.23 -33.16 -17.38
CA LEU A 7 19.35 -32.51 -16.10
C LEU A 7 19.32 -30.99 -16.22
N ARG A 8 19.97 -30.42 -17.24
CA ARG A 8 19.94 -28.95 -17.52
C ARG A 8 18.57 -28.48 -17.90
N LEU A 9 17.81 -29.23 -18.70
CA LEU A 9 16.44 -28.89 -19.09
C LEU A 9 15.49 -28.94 -17.88
N LEU A 10 15.64 -29.92 -16.99
CA LEU A 10 14.82 -30.02 -15.77
C LEU A 10 15.08 -28.87 -14.78
N VAL A 11 16.35 -28.48 -14.61
CA VAL A 11 16.71 -27.34 -13.75
C VAL A 11 16.19 -26.02 -14.32
N SER A 12 16.27 -25.83 -15.65
CA SER A 12 15.73 -24.63 -16.30
C SER A 12 14.20 -24.57 -16.22
N LEU A 13 13.51 -25.70 -16.31
CA LEU A 13 12.06 -25.78 -16.19
C LEU A 13 11.60 -25.53 -14.73
N LEU A 14 12.35 -26.02 -13.74
CA LEU A 14 12.08 -25.74 -12.32
C LEU A 14 12.25 -24.27 -11.96
N LEU A 15 13.27 -23.59 -12.53
CA LEU A 15 13.51 -22.16 -12.34
C LEU A 15 12.39 -21.30 -12.95
N LEU A 16 11.85 -21.68 -14.10
CA LEU A 16 10.73 -20.99 -14.73
C LEU A 16 9.41 -21.18 -13.95
N LEU A 17 9.20 -22.35 -13.35
CA LEU A 17 8.02 -22.61 -12.50
C LEU A 17 8.07 -21.84 -11.16
N SER A 18 9.27 -21.60 -10.61
CA SER A 18 9.42 -20.80 -9.38
C SER A 18 9.22 -19.31 -9.62
N ALA A 19 9.64 -18.80 -10.76
CA ALA A 19 9.41 -17.40 -11.13
C ALA A 19 7.92 -17.08 -11.34
N GLY A 20 7.17 -18.00 -11.95
CA GLY A 20 5.71 -17.84 -12.13
C GLY A 20 4.91 -17.89 -10.81
N ARG A 21 5.37 -18.60 -9.80
CA ARG A 21 4.73 -18.64 -8.49
C ARG A 21 4.92 -17.36 -7.67
N VAL A 22 6.08 -16.74 -7.78
CA VAL A 22 6.35 -15.48 -7.07
C VAL A 22 5.47 -14.34 -7.61
N LEU A 23 5.19 -14.31 -8.91
CA LEU A 23 4.32 -13.29 -9.50
C LEU A 23 2.82 -13.54 -9.25
N ALA A 24 2.39 -14.79 -9.15
CA ALA A 24 0.98 -15.13 -8.94
C ALA A 24 0.44 -14.75 -7.55
N ASP A 25 1.32 -14.50 -6.58
CA ASP A 25 0.96 -14.16 -5.19
C ASP A 25 1.13 -12.66 -4.85
N ALA A 26 1.78 -11.90 -5.72
CA ALA A 26 2.11 -10.49 -5.47
C ALA A 26 0.85 -9.62 -5.23
N ALA A 27 -0.19 -9.80 -6.02
CA ALA A 27 -1.45 -9.07 -5.81
C ALA A 27 -2.13 -9.46 -4.49
N GLY A 28 -2.04 -10.73 -4.08
CA GLY A 28 -2.52 -11.21 -2.80
C GLY A 28 -1.73 -10.62 -1.63
N ASP A 29 -0.41 -10.52 -1.76
CA ASP A 29 0.45 -9.91 -0.75
C ASP A 29 0.13 -8.42 -0.58
N ILE A 30 -0.10 -7.69 -1.67
CA ILE A 30 -0.50 -6.27 -1.59
C ILE A 30 -1.88 -6.11 -0.95
N ARG A 31 -2.85 -6.99 -1.21
CA ARG A 31 -4.15 -6.94 -0.53
C ARG A 31 -4.00 -7.08 0.99
N LYS A 32 -3.16 -7.99 1.46
CA LYS A 32 -2.85 -8.17 2.89
C LYS A 32 -2.15 -6.93 3.46
N LEU A 33 -1.16 -6.40 2.72
CA LEU A 33 -0.41 -5.21 3.12
C LEU A 33 -1.30 -3.97 3.22
N GLU A 34 -2.28 -3.81 2.32
CA GLU A 34 -3.30 -2.75 2.38
C GLU A 34 -4.18 -2.90 3.63
N GLN A 35 -4.61 -4.13 3.95
CA GLN A 35 -5.38 -4.39 5.18
C GLN A 35 -4.57 -4.07 6.44
N GLU A 36 -3.28 -4.45 6.48
CA GLU A 36 -2.37 -4.11 7.57
C GLU A 36 -2.21 -2.59 7.69
N ARG A 37 -2.03 -1.89 6.57
CA ARG A 37 -1.91 -0.42 6.55
C ARG A 37 -3.17 0.26 7.08
N PHE A 38 -4.36 -0.18 6.68
CA PHE A 38 -5.63 0.38 7.16
C PHE A 38 -5.80 0.15 8.67
N ALA A 39 -5.50 -1.05 9.14
CA ALA A 39 -5.51 -1.35 10.57
C ALA A 39 -4.51 -0.49 11.35
N ALA A 40 -3.29 -0.33 10.81
CA ALA A 40 -2.24 0.48 11.41
C ALA A 40 -2.65 1.98 11.51
N TYR A 41 -3.36 2.52 10.54
CA TYR A 41 -3.90 3.88 10.61
C TYR A 41 -4.89 4.05 11.77
N VAL A 42 -5.82 3.10 11.94
CA VAL A 42 -6.83 3.17 13.01
C VAL A 42 -6.23 2.93 14.38
N GLN A 43 -5.23 2.05 14.47
CA GLN A 43 -4.54 1.73 15.73
C GLN A 43 -3.46 2.72 16.12
N GLY A 44 -3.02 3.57 15.15
CA GLY A 44 -1.85 4.44 15.32
C GLY A 44 -0.55 3.63 15.43
N ASP A 45 -0.48 2.45 14.78
CA ASP A 45 0.71 1.60 14.77
C ASP A 45 1.79 2.15 13.85
N VAL A 46 2.58 3.06 14.39
CA VAL A 46 3.69 3.72 13.69
C VAL A 46 4.74 2.70 13.22
N ALA A 47 4.98 1.64 13.98
CA ALA A 47 5.97 0.64 13.62
C ALA A 47 5.53 -0.19 12.40
N ALA A 48 4.25 -0.53 12.29
CA ALA A 48 3.70 -1.17 11.11
C ALA A 48 3.78 -0.23 9.88
N LEU A 49 3.39 1.04 10.04
CA LEU A 49 3.48 2.03 8.96
C LEU A 49 4.93 2.25 8.50
N ASP A 50 5.88 2.30 9.42
CA ASP A 50 7.31 2.45 9.10
C ASP A 50 7.83 1.28 8.24
N ARG A 51 7.38 0.05 8.51
CA ARG A 51 7.74 -1.12 7.70
C ARG A 51 7.09 -1.11 6.32
N ILE A 52 5.86 -0.63 6.20
CA ILE A 52 5.10 -0.60 4.94
C ILE A 52 5.61 0.50 4.01
N PHE A 53 5.94 1.65 4.56
CA PHE A 53 6.38 2.82 3.80
C PHE A 53 7.83 2.69 3.36
N ALA A 54 8.09 2.99 2.09
CA ALA A 54 9.45 3.15 1.58
C ALA A 54 10.10 4.42 2.18
N ASP A 55 11.42 4.45 2.27
CA ASP A 55 12.13 5.61 2.82
C ASP A 55 11.99 6.86 1.91
N ASP A 56 11.80 6.63 0.62
CA ASP A 56 11.55 7.64 -0.41
C ASP A 56 10.05 7.86 -0.71
N LEU A 57 9.16 7.49 0.21
CA LEU A 57 7.71 7.68 0.06
C LEU A 57 7.35 9.12 -0.26
N VAL A 58 6.47 9.29 -1.25
CA VAL A 58 5.76 10.54 -1.51
C VAL A 58 4.27 10.35 -1.20
N TYR A 59 3.77 11.06 -0.20
CA TYR A 59 2.40 10.95 0.29
C TYR A 59 1.63 12.22 -0.02
N PHE A 60 0.72 12.19 -1.00
CA PHE A 60 -0.20 13.29 -1.27
C PHE A 60 -1.49 13.13 -0.45
N HIS A 61 -1.77 14.12 0.37
CA HIS A 61 -2.99 14.21 1.16
C HIS A 61 -4.19 14.63 0.30
N SER A 62 -5.39 14.38 0.81
CA SER A 62 -6.64 14.73 0.12
C SER A 62 -6.90 16.24 0.00
N ASN A 63 -6.10 17.07 0.65
CA ASN A 63 -6.10 18.53 0.56
C ASN A 63 -5.05 19.11 -0.41
N GLY A 64 -4.29 18.22 -1.10
CA GLY A 64 -3.26 18.60 -2.05
C GLY A 64 -1.86 18.85 -1.46
N LEU A 65 -1.71 18.81 -0.14
CA LEU A 65 -0.39 18.86 0.50
C LEU A 65 0.33 17.51 0.35
N SER A 66 1.65 17.52 0.46
CA SER A 66 2.46 16.32 0.41
C SER A 66 3.44 16.26 1.57
N ASP A 67 3.65 15.04 2.07
CA ASP A 67 4.63 14.73 3.10
C ASP A 67 5.54 13.58 2.68
N PRO A 68 6.80 13.58 3.13
CA PRO A 68 7.65 12.40 3.11
C PRO A 68 7.21 11.43 4.21
N LYS A 69 7.73 10.21 4.18
CA LYS A 69 7.50 9.17 5.21
C LYS A 69 7.58 9.72 6.63
N SER A 70 8.64 10.47 6.95
CA SER A 70 8.86 11.01 8.30
C SER A 70 7.75 11.96 8.75
N GLY A 71 7.22 12.79 7.85
CA GLY A 71 6.12 13.71 8.15
C GLY A 71 4.82 12.97 8.45
N VAL A 72 4.52 11.94 7.65
CA VAL A 72 3.33 11.11 7.89
C VAL A 72 3.44 10.40 9.24
N LEU A 73 4.57 9.73 9.54
CA LEU A 73 4.76 9.04 10.81
C LEU A 73 4.71 9.99 12.01
N GLN A 74 5.25 11.21 11.86
CA GLN A 74 5.25 12.22 12.91
C GLN A 74 3.83 12.63 13.31
N SER A 75 2.90 12.74 12.37
CA SER A 75 1.51 13.11 12.68
C SER A 75 0.80 12.10 13.57
N PHE A 76 1.16 10.81 13.50
CA PHE A 76 0.68 9.78 14.43
C PHE A 76 1.44 9.83 15.78
N THR A 77 2.77 9.99 15.73
CA THR A 77 3.62 9.98 16.94
C THR A 77 3.34 11.18 17.85
N SER A 78 3.05 12.36 17.27
CA SER A 78 2.69 13.56 18.04
C SER A 78 1.32 13.46 18.71
N GLY A 79 0.47 12.53 18.24
CA GLY A 79 -0.93 12.44 18.66
C GLY A 79 -1.85 13.46 18.02
N ASP A 80 -1.34 14.27 17.09
CA ASP A 80 -2.13 15.25 16.34
C ASP A 80 -3.19 14.59 15.45
N LEU A 81 -2.84 13.43 14.86
CA LEU A 81 -3.72 12.66 14.00
C LEU A 81 -4.21 11.40 14.71
N LYS A 82 -5.52 11.28 14.82
CA LYS A 82 -6.21 10.06 15.30
C LYS A 82 -7.26 9.68 14.28
N ILE A 83 -7.12 8.51 13.70
CA ILE A 83 -8.07 7.96 12.73
C ILE A 83 -8.94 6.93 13.47
N SER A 84 -10.24 7.16 13.52
CA SER A 84 -11.20 6.24 14.15
C SER A 84 -11.85 5.29 13.15
N ARG A 85 -11.86 5.67 11.86
CA ARG A 85 -12.40 4.86 10.76
C ARG A 85 -11.55 5.04 9.51
N PHE A 86 -11.18 3.93 8.88
CA PHE A 86 -10.53 3.89 7.58
C PHE A 86 -10.96 2.61 6.88
N GLU A 87 -12.12 2.65 6.25
CA GLU A 87 -12.78 1.48 5.65
C GLU A 87 -12.81 1.62 4.13
N ALA A 88 -12.20 0.65 3.45
CA ALA A 88 -12.13 0.62 2.00
C ALA A 88 -13.29 -0.16 1.40
N GLU A 89 -13.87 0.40 0.34
CA GLU A 89 -14.74 -0.27 -0.60
C GLU A 89 -14.02 -0.50 -1.93
N ASP A 90 -14.32 -1.62 -2.60
CA ASP A 90 -13.83 -1.91 -3.95
C ASP A 90 -12.30 -1.87 -4.09
N LEU A 91 -11.57 -2.48 -3.14
CA LEU A 91 -10.12 -2.57 -3.24
C LEU A 91 -9.71 -3.35 -4.49
N GLN A 92 -9.18 -2.64 -5.47
CA GLN A 92 -8.64 -3.17 -6.70
C GLN A 92 -7.12 -3.19 -6.64
N VAL A 93 -6.51 -4.31 -7.01
CA VAL A 93 -5.06 -4.46 -7.08
C VAL A 93 -4.69 -4.93 -8.48
N ARG A 94 -3.80 -4.21 -9.14
CA ARG A 94 -3.35 -4.48 -10.51
C ARG A 94 -1.83 -4.46 -10.60
N GLU A 95 -1.27 -5.43 -11.30
CA GLU A 95 0.14 -5.46 -11.66
C GLU A 95 0.36 -4.68 -12.95
N ILE A 96 1.36 -3.79 -12.96
CA ILE A 96 1.77 -2.99 -14.12
C ILE A 96 3.29 -3.09 -14.23
N GLY A 97 3.78 -4.04 -15.02
CA GLY A 97 5.21 -4.34 -15.07
C GLY A 97 5.73 -4.82 -13.71
N ASN A 98 6.67 -4.09 -13.13
CA ASN A 98 7.26 -4.36 -11.82
C ASN A 98 6.65 -3.53 -10.66
N VAL A 99 5.57 -2.82 -10.94
CA VAL A 99 4.84 -1.99 -9.97
C VAL A 99 3.46 -2.60 -9.73
N ILE A 100 3.00 -2.58 -8.49
CA ILE A 100 1.62 -2.92 -8.17
C ILE A 100 0.87 -1.65 -7.75
N VAL A 101 -0.30 -1.46 -8.32
CA VAL A 101 -1.19 -0.34 -8.04
C VAL A 101 -2.41 -0.84 -7.29
N ALA A 102 -2.65 -0.28 -6.10
CA ALA A 102 -3.87 -0.49 -5.32
C ALA A 102 -4.73 0.77 -5.37
N THR A 103 -6.03 0.60 -5.58
CA THR A 103 -7.01 1.70 -5.58
C THR A 103 -8.26 1.31 -4.81
N ALA A 104 -8.86 2.25 -4.07
CA ALA A 104 -10.16 2.04 -3.43
C ALA A 104 -10.89 3.37 -3.20
N LEU A 105 -12.19 3.28 -2.92
CA LEU A 105 -12.94 4.29 -2.20
C LEU A 105 -12.77 4.01 -0.70
N VAL A 106 -12.54 5.03 0.11
CA VAL A 106 -12.34 4.88 1.56
C VAL A 106 -13.20 5.87 2.32
N HIS A 107 -13.92 5.36 3.33
CA HIS A 107 -14.62 6.17 4.32
C HIS A 107 -13.69 6.50 5.46
N VAL A 108 -13.48 7.78 5.71
CA VAL A 108 -12.51 8.28 6.70
C VAL A 108 -13.23 9.06 7.79
N GLU A 109 -12.96 8.71 9.04
CA GLU A 109 -13.29 9.53 10.21
C GLU A 109 -12.03 9.73 11.05
N LEU A 110 -11.71 10.98 11.35
CA LEU A 110 -10.47 11.33 12.04
C LEU A 110 -10.63 12.58 12.91
N VAL A 111 -9.68 12.76 13.82
CA VAL A 111 -9.42 14.02 14.50
C VAL A 111 -8.00 14.45 14.15
N ASN A 112 -7.82 15.66 13.64
CA ASN A 112 -6.51 16.23 13.35
C ASN A 112 -6.37 17.56 14.11
N LYS A 113 -5.38 17.65 14.98
CA LYS A 113 -5.13 18.83 15.84
C LYS A 113 -6.41 19.30 16.55
N GLY A 114 -7.16 18.35 17.10
CA GLY A 114 -8.41 18.59 17.81
C GLY A 114 -9.64 18.84 16.92
N THR A 115 -9.49 18.91 15.60
CA THR A 115 -10.61 19.12 14.67
C THR A 115 -11.08 17.78 14.11
N ALA A 116 -12.34 17.43 14.39
CA ALA A 116 -12.97 16.23 13.84
C ALA A 116 -13.36 16.43 12.37
N ALA A 117 -13.18 15.39 11.56
CA ALA A 117 -13.57 15.39 10.16
C ALA A 117 -14.08 13.99 9.74
N LYS A 118 -15.07 14.00 8.84
CA LYS A 118 -15.60 12.82 8.18
C LYS A 118 -15.74 13.10 6.69
N PHE A 119 -15.19 12.24 5.87
CA PHE A 119 -15.21 12.40 4.42
C PHE A 119 -14.81 11.11 3.71
N ASP A 120 -15.09 11.06 2.43
CA ASP A 120 -14.66 9.97 1.55
C ASP A 120 -13.48 10.43 0.69
N ILE A 121 -12.58 9.48 0.41
CA ILE A 121 -11.48 9.66 -0.52
C ILE A 121 -11.45 8.52 -1.53
N ARG A 122 -10.95 8.82 -2.74
CA ARG A 122 -10.35 7.82 -3.61
C ARG A 122 -8.85 7.93 -3.51
N TYR A 123 -8.17 6.79 -3.50
CA TYR A 123 -6.71 6.80 -3.53
C TYR A 123 -6.16 5.90 -4.61
N SER A 124 -4.90 6.17 -4.97
CA SER A 124 -4.03 5.28 -5.72
C SER A 124 -2.73 5.13 -4.95
N ALA A 125 -2.34 3.90 -4.67
CA ALA A 125 -1.12 3.53 -3.95
C ALA A 125 -0.24 2.67 -4.86
N LEU A 126 1.05 3.02 -4.96
CA LEU A 126 2.02 2.32 -5.79
C LEU A 126 3.01 1.58 -4.89
N TYR A 127 3.13 0.28 -5.14
CA TYR A 127 4.05 -0.60 -4.44
C TYR A 127 5.14 -1.10 -5.36
N VAL A 128 6.37 -1.15 -4.85
CA VAL A 128 7.55 -1.74 -5.50
C VAL A 128 8.18 -2.77 -4.58
N ASN A 129 8.71 -3.82 -5.17
CA ASN A 129 9.51 -4.79 -4.42
C ASN A 129 10.94 -4.25 -4.25
N GLN A 130 11.31 -3.97 -3.01
CA GLN A 130 12.64 -3.50 -2.61
C GLN A 130 13.31 -4.56 -1.75
N GLY A 131 14.30 -5.26 -2.32
CA GLY A 131 15.04 -6.29 -1.60
C GLY A 131 14.19 -7.48 -1.11
N GLY A 132 13.17 -7.87 -1.87
CA GLY A 132 12.26 -8.99 -1.52
C GLY A 132 11.04 -8.57 -0.68
N GLN A 133 10.90 -7.29 -0.35
CA GLN A 133 9.78 -6.75 0.43
C GLN A 133 9.01 -5.72 -0.40
N TRP A 134 7.67 -5.81 -0.38
CA TRP A 134 6.81 -4.80 -0.97
C TRP A 134 6.79 -3.56 -0.09
N ARG A 135 7.04 -2.40 -0.70
CA ARG A 135 7.05 -1.08 -0.05
C ARG A 135 6.15 -0.12 -0.80
N LEU A 136 5.38 0.66 -0.04
CA LEU A 136 4.59 1.77 -0.57
C LEU A 136 5.51 2.95 -0.88
N VAL A 137 5.67 3.28 -2.17
CA VAL A 137 6.56 4.36 -2.63
C VAL A 137 5.81 5.63 -2.98
N HIS A 138 4.53 5.52 -3.30
CA HIS A 138 3.71 6.67 -3.66
C HIS A 138 2.26 6.43 -3.29
N ILE A 139 1.58 7.44 -2.77
CA ILE A 139 0.14 7.45 -2.58
C ILE A 139 -0.43 8.82 -2.94
N GLN A 140 -1.52 8.79 -3.69
CA GLN A 140 -2.31 9.97 -4.03
C GLN A 140 -3.72 9.78 -3.48
N ASN A 141 -4.14 10.72 -2.64
CA ASN A 141 -5.50 10.77 -2.11
C ASN A 141 -6.27 11.92 -2.77
N ALA A 142 -7.50 11.66 -3.16
CA ALA A 142 -8.43 12.65 -3.69
C ALA A 142 -9.71 12.66 -2.86
N ARG A 143 -10.06 13.83 -2.30
CA ARG A 143 -11.32 13.98 -1.56
C ARG A 143 -12.49 13.87 -2.52
N MET A 144 -13.46 13.05 -2.15
CA MET A 144 -14.70 12.94 -2.93
C MET A 144 -15.59 14.16 -2.68
N PRO A 145 -16.28 14.68 -3.72
CA PRO A 145 -17.29 15.69 -3.51
C PRO A 145 -18.43 15.14 -2.64
N PRO A 146 -19.14 15.99 -1.89
CA PRO A 146 -20.33 15.58 -1.17
C PRO A 146 -21.34 14.92 -2.14
N ALA A 147 -22.08 13.90 -1.66
CA ALA A 147 -23.14 13.33 -2.45
C ALA A 147 -24.12 14.42 -2.89
N LYS A 148 -24.47 14.44 -4.17
CA LYS A 148 -25.51 15.35 -4.66
C LYS A 148 -26.83 14.92 -4.02
N THR A 149 -27.39 15.78 -3.22
CA THR A 149 -28.76 15.66 -2.68
C THR A 149 -29.80 15.87 -3.77
#